data_960ad4eb1d93c48d254330cec654a0b1
#
_entry.id   960ad4eb1d93c48d254330cec654a0b1
#
_cell.length_a   1.000
_cell.length_b   1.000
_cell.length_c   1.000
_cell.angle_alpha   90.00
_cell.angle_beta   90.00
_cell.angle_gamma   90.00
#
_symmetry.space_group_name_H-M   'P 1'
#
loop_
_entity.id
_entity.type
_entity.pdbx_description
1 polymer ?
#
loop_
_entity_poly.entity_id
_entity_poly.type
_entity_poly.pdbx_seq_one_letter_code
_entity_poly.pdbx_strand_id
1 'polypeptide(L)'
;HNTKRLYTASNVLHVTMDEGQSWEIISPDLTRNDPTKLGSSGGPITQDNTSVEYYCTIFAATESYHEEGVIWTGSDDGLIHVTRDAGENWKNVTPPNMPEWMMINSIEINPFEKGGVYVAGTKYKLGDFKPYLYMTTDYGATWKEITKGIANNHFTRVVRADPERKGLLYAGTETGMYISFDNGSSWKPFQQNLPIVPITDLAIKDNNLIAATQGRSFWIIDDLTVLHQLNPALEQRAFHLYKPMNAYRMGGGNGQTSKTEGTNHPGGVLVHYFVEDTAQSDTIRISFKEMNGELIKTYSTHFDEKANESKLNVKPGLNQFSWDMRYQGAKTFPGMILWSAATSGPKAIPGNYQVELIINNEVMQREFEITADPRKSASQADLKAQFDFLIKVRDKLSAANQGVIDIRAIEPQISDLSAKIDTQHEDIKKLISKITTDLKRIEENLYQTQNESGQDPLNFPIRLNNKVGHLGSIMGVGDNKPTDQALRFYDEVGAEIDAELAQLEKIKTEDLDALNKMINNQKIKAIKIN
;
A
#
# COMPACT_ATOMS: atom_id res chain seq x y z
N HIS A 1 15.02 25.00 9.11
CA HIS A 1 16.30 25.40 8.48
C HIS A 1 17.51 24.78 9.14
N ASN A 2 17.66 24.93 10.47
CA ASN A 2 18.80 24.39 11.20
C ASN A 2 18.34 23.30 12.18
N THR A 3 18.71 22.05 11.93
CA THR A 3 18.32 20.89 12.74
C THR A 3 18.90 20.87 14.16
N LYS A 4 19.88 21.73 14.45
CA LYS A 4 20.46 21.89 15.80
C LYS A 4 19.70 22.92 16.65
N ARG A 5 18.83 23.72 16.03
CA ARG A 5 18.06 24.76 16.73
C ARG A 5 16.78 24.17 17.30
N LEU A 6 16.60 24.25 18.60
CA LEU A 6 15.38 23.88 19.30
C LEU A 6 14.80 25.10 20.01
N TYR A 7 13.48 25.18 20.05
CA TYR A 7 12.74 26.22 20.77
C TYR A 7 11.97 25.62 21.93
N THR A 8 11.90 26.36 23.02
CA THR A 8 10.95 26.13 24.11
C THR A 8 10.36 27.47 24.56
N ALA A 9 9.24 27.43 25.24
CA ALA A 9 8.54 28.65 25.61
C ALA A 9 8.01 28.59 27.05
N SER A 10 8.03 29.76 27.68
CA SER A 10 7.29 30.11 28.90
C SER A 10 6.37 31.28 28.54
N ASN A 11 6.40 32.39 29.25
CA ASN A 11 5.87 33.67 28.78
C ASN A 11 6.82 34.37 27.77
N VAL A 12 8.04 33.87 27.64
CA VAL A 12 9.02 34.27 26.63
C VAL A 12 9.46 33.06 25.78
N LEU A 13 10.02 33.33 24.61
CA LEU A 13 10.55 32.28 23.73
C LEU A 13 12.05 32.09 23.98
N HIS A 14 12.45 30.84 24.09
CA HIS A 14 13.85 30.44 24.30
C HIS A 14 14.36 29.65 23.10
N VAL A 15 15.63 29.73 22.81
CA VAL A 15 16.33 28.94 21.78
C VAL A 15 17.58 28.28 22.40
N THR A 16 17.85 27.05 21.94
CA THR A 16 19.13 26.38 22.19
C THR A 16 19.77 25.96 20.88
N MET A 17 21.11 25.93 20.85
CA MET A 17 21.93 25.44 19.74
C MET A 17 22.83 24.26 20.15
N ASP A 18 22.73 23.82 21.41
CA ASP A 18 23.58 22.82 22.05
C ASP A 18 22.75 21.71 22.72
N GLU A 19 21.63 21.33 22.10
CA GLU A 19 20.72 20.24 22.54
C GLU A 19 20.14 20.48 23.95
N GLY A 20 19.95 21.76 24.34
CA GLY A 20 19.31 22.15 25.59
C GLY A 20 20.26 22.29 26.77
N GLN A 21 21.58 22.25 26.58
CA GLN A 21 22.55 22.49 27.64
C GLN A 21 22.57 23.96 28.08
N SER A 22 22.32 24.88 27.14
CA SER A 22 22.12 26.30 27.43
C SER A 22 20.92 26.84 26.65
N TRP A 23 20.26 27.86 27.20
CA TRP A 23 19.08 28.50 26.58
C TRP A 23 19.27 30.02 26.58
N GLU A 24 18.97 30.61 25.42
CA GLU A 24 18.96 32.06 25.23
C GLU A 24 17.50 32.53 25.11
N ILE A 25 17.15 33.65 25.73
CA ILE A 25 15.84 34.30 25.57
C ILE A 25 15.90 35.17 24.33
N ILE A 26 14.99 34.92 23.39
CA ILE A 26 14.90 35.63 22.10
C ILE A 26 13.60 36.42 21.95
N SER A 27 12.87 36.69 23.02
CA SER A 27 11.67 37.53 22.97
C SER A 27 11.50 38.32 24.25
N PRO A 28 10.79 39.45 24.23
CA PRO A 28 10.15 40.00 25.42
C PRO A 28 9.02 39.05 25.90
N ASP A 29 8.34 39.42 26.98
CA ASP A 29 7.08 38.76 27.36
C ASP A 29 6.03 38.95 26.23
N LEU A 30 5.59 37.82 25.64
CA LEU A 30 4.64 37.79 24.53
C LEU A 30 3.22 37.46 24.97
N THR A 31 2.94 37.62 26.26
CA THR A 31 1.64 37.39 26.88
C THR A 31 1.01 38.70 27.38
N ARG A 32 -0.21 38.62 27.92
CA ARG A 32 -0.83 39.78 28.59
C ARG A 32 -0.20 40.14 29.92
N ASN A 33 0.48 39.15 30.53
CA ASN A 33 1.11 39.29 31.85
C ASN A 33 0.19 39.94 32.91
N ASP A 34 -1.09 39.51 32.92
CA ASP A 34 -2.12 40.06 33.84
C ASP A 34 -1.88 39.52 35.26
N PRO A 35 -1.42 40.34 36.20
CA PRO A 35 -1.09 39.89 37.55
C PRO A 35 -2.30 39.31 38.30
N THR A 36 -3.51 39.61 37.90
CA THR A 36 -4.72 39.05 38.52
C THR A 36 -4.97 37.59 38.12
N LYS A 37 -4.26 37.06 37.09
CA LYS A 37 -4.38 35.72 36.58
C LYS A 37 -3.16 34.83 36.85
N LEU A 38 -2.10 35.37 37.51
CA LEU A 38 -0.88 34.68 37.80
C LEU A 38 -0.89 33.97 39.17
N GLY A 39 -1.99 34.04 39.92
CA GLY A 39 -2.14 33.31 41.18
C GLY A 39 -2.45 31.84 40.98
N SER A 40 -2.25 31.04 42.04
CA SER A 40 -2.59 29.62 42.04
C SER A 40 -4.05 29.40 41.60
N SER A 41 -4.26 28.41 40.75
CA SER A 41 -5.60 27.97 40.37
C SER A 41 -6.13 26.87 41.30
N GLY A 42 -7.43 26.57 41.21
CA GLY A 42 -8.05 25.52 42.03
C GLY A 42 -8.48 25.97 43.43
N GLY A 43 -8.84 25.03 44.27
CA GLY A 43 -9.39 25.23 45.61
C GLY A 43 -10.92 25.13 45.67
N PRO A 44 -11.54 25.06 46.88
CA PRO A 44 -10.90 25.10 48.16
C PRO A 44 -10.20 23.80 48.64
N ILE A 45 -10.38 22.70 47.91
CA ILE A 45 -9.85 21.38 48.33
C ILE A 45 -8.37 21.24 47.93
N THR A 46 -8.10 21.51 46.63
CA THR A 46 -6.76 21.42 46.06
C THR A 46 -6.43 22.70 45.31
N GLN A 47 -5.27 23.28 45.57
CA GLN A 47 -4.70 24.39 44.80
C GLN A 47 -3.58 23.85 43.93
N ASP A 48 -3.57 24.27 42.66
CA ASP A 48 -2.51 24.01 41.71
C ASP A 48 -1.51 25.17 41.72
N ASN A 49 -0.26 24.85 42.05
CA ASN A 49 0.82 25.81 42.14
C ASN A 49 1.93 25.55 41.13
N THR A 50 1.70 24.65 40.18
CA THR A 50 2.68 24.37 39.14
C THR A 50 2.59 25.44 38.06
N SER A 51 3.73 25.93 37.59
CA SER A 51 3.83 27.06 36.68
C SER A 51 3.09 26.86 35.34
N VAL A 52 2.92 25.62 34.90
CA VAL A 52 2.21 25.26 33.66
C VAL A 52 0.68 25.45 33.74
N GLU A 53 0.14 25.71 34.92
CA GLU A 53 -1.29 25.86 35.18
C GLU A 53 -1.73 27.32 35.35
N TYR A 54 -0.78 28.24 35.26
CA TYR A 54 -1.04 29.66 35.25
C TYR A 54 -1.32 30.14 33.83
N TYR A 55 -2.17 31.15 33.70
CA TYR A 55 -2.29 31.90 32.45
C TYR A 55 -1.01 32.63 32.09
N CYS A 56 -0.97 33.22 30.90
CA CYS A 56 0.15 34.00 30.40
C CYS A 56 1.36 33.13 30.02
N THR A 57 1.08 32.06 29.27
CA THR A 57 2.09 31.14 28.73
C THR A 57 1.95 31.07 27.21
N ILE A 58 3.07 31.04 26.50
CA ILE A 58 3.12 30.73 25.08
C ILE A 58 2.78 29.25 24.92
N PHE A 59 1.69 28.94 24.23
CA PHE A 59 1.17 27.58 24.06
C PHE A 59 1.46 26.97 22.69
N ALA A 60 1.63 27.82 21.66
CA ALA A 60 2.04 27.42 20.33
C ALA A 60 3.21 28.27 19.84
N ALA A 61 4.23 27.65 19.29
CA ALA A 61 5.36 28.32 18.65
C ALA A 61 5.81 27.50 17.44
N THR A 62 6.06 28.20 16.30
CA THR A 62 6.51 27.55 15.08
C THR A 62 7.39 28.49 14.24
N GLU A 63 8.48 27.97 13.67
CA GLU A 63 9.31 28.68 12.69
C GLU A 63 8.82 28.36 11.27
N SER A 64 8.76 29.40 10.43
CA SER A 64 8.44 29.23 9.01
C SER A 64 9.52 28.42 8.31
N TYR A 65 9.15 27.40 7.56
CA TYR A 65 10.11 26.68 6.71
C TYR A 65 10.39 27.39 5.36
N HIS A 66 9.67 28.47 5.04
CA HIS A 66 9.95 29.31 3.88
C HIS A 66 11.09 30.30 4.14
N GLU A 67 11.17 30.81 5.37
CA GLU A 67 12.06 31.92 5.72
C GLU A 67 12.64 31.67 7.12
N GLU A 68 13.96 31.52 7.18
CA GLU A 68 14.66 31.36 8.45
C GLU A 68 14.48 32.61 9.33
N GLY A 69 14.23 32.38 10.62
CA GLY A 69 14.04 33.45 11.59
C GLY A 69 12.65 34.10 11.58
N VAL A 70 11.71 33.62 10.70
CA VAL A 70 10.30 34.00 10.81
C VAL A 70 9.62 33.05 11.77
N ILE A 71 9.33 33.52 13.00
CA ILE A 71 8.77 32.70 14.08
C ILE A 71 7.45 33.27 14.53
N TRP A 72 6.46 32.39 14.69
CA TRP A 72 5.14 32.72 15.17
C TRP A 72 4.94 32.14 16.57
N THR A 73 4.26 32.88 17.44
CA THR A 73 3.85 32.44 18.77
C THR A 73 2.39 32.73 19.02
N GLY A 74 1.76 31.85 19.82
CA GLY A 74 0.39 32.04 20.30
C GLY A 74 0.30 31.71 21.77
N SER A 75 -0.26 32.59 22.58
CA SER A 75 -0.39 32.42 24.02
C SER A 75 -1.75 31.84 24.42
N ASP A 76 -1.83 31.31 25.62
CA ASP A 76 -3.07 30.79 26.21
C ASP A 76 -4.04 31.91 26.64
N ASP A 77 -3.56 33.14 26.75
CA ASP A 77 -4.32 34.34 27.07
C ASP A 77 -4.73 35.15 25.83
N GLY A 78 -4.49 34.60 24.62
CA GLY A 78 -5.08 35.05 23.37
C GLY A 78 -4.30 36.12 22.63
N LEU A 79 -2.98 36.10 22.67
CA LEU A 79 -2.14 36.94 21.82
C LEU A 79 -1.40 36.12 20.77
N ILE A 80 -1.26 36.71 19.57
CA ILE A 80 -0.46 36.14 18.48
C ILE A 80 0.62 37.13 18.13
N HIS A 81 1.87 36.67 18.12
CA HIS A 81 3.02 37.48 17.75
C HIS A 81 3.80 36.85 16.61
N VAL A 82 4.50 37.66 15.85
CA VAL A 82 5.44 37.25 14.81
C VAL A 82 6.73 38.05 14.89
N THR A 83 7.84 37.37 14.78
CA THR A 83 9.15 37.97 14.43
C THR A 83 9.52 37.62 13.01
N ARG A 84 10.31 38.49 12.34
CA ARG A 84 10.84 38.26 10.99
C ARG A 84 12.36 38.39 10.94
N ASP A 85 12.99 38.50 12.09
CA ASP A 85 14.42 38.75 12.27
C ASP A 85 14.99 37.92 13.43
N ALA A 86 14.55 36.67 13.54
CA ALA A 86 15.03 35.68 14.52
C ALA A 86 14.86 36.10 15.99
N GLY A 87 13.91 36.98 16.28
CA GLY A 87 13.57 37.40 17.64
C GLY A 87 14.05 38.80 18.03
N GLU A 88 14.76 39.51 17.15
CA GLU A 88 15.20 40.89 17.45
C GLU A 88 14.01 41.84 17.63
N ASN A 89 12.98 41.72 16.80
CA ASN A 89 11.76 42.49 16.90
C ASN A 89 10.52 41.60 16.83
N TRP A 90 9.56 41.85 17.72
CA TRP A 90 8.28 41.14 17.78
C TRP A 90 7.11 42.07 17.54
N LYS A 91 6.19 41.63 16.70
CA LYS A 91 4.97 42.38 16.39
C LYS A 91 3.75 41.58 16.87
N ASN A 92 2.87 42.24 17.66
CA ASN A 92 1.56 41.71 17.96
C ASN A 92 0.70 41.81 16.70
N VAL A 93 0.20 40.66 16.25
CA VAL A 93 -0.64 40.50 15.05
C VAL A 93 -1.95 39.81 15.33
N THR A 94 -2.39 39.81 16.57
CA THR A 94 -3.65 39.21 17.02
C THR A 94 -4.82 39.73 16.17
N PRO A 95 -5.69 38.86 15.60
CA PRO A 95 -6.86 39.29 14.84
C PRO A 95 -7.75 40.27 15.64
N PRO A 96 -8.15 41.43 15.07
CA PRO A 96 -8.88 42.46 15.82
C PRO A 96 -10.20 42.02 16.45
N ASN A 97 -10.85 41.02 15.82
CA ASN A 97 -12.15 40.50 16.23
C ASN A 97 -12.07 39.16 16.98
N MET A 98 -10.84 38.71 17.30
CA MET A 98 -10.66 37.48 18.05
C MET A 98 -11.11 37.68 19.49
N PRO A 99 -11.89 36.73 20.07
CA PRO A 99 -12.32 36.84 21.46
C PRO A 99 -11.12 36.90 22.41
N GLU A 100 -11.15 37.80 23.38
CA GLU A 100 -10.12 37.87 24.40
C GLU A 100 -10.01 36.57 25.23
N TRP A 101 -8.85 36.29 25.75
CA TRP A 101 -8.58 35.09 26.56
C TRP A 101 -8.85 33.77 25.84
N MET A 102 -8.73 33.76 24.53
CA MET A 102 -8.78 32.53 23.74
C MET A 102 -7.42 31.86 23.71
N MET A 103 -7.32 30.63 24.17
CA MET A 103 -6.07 29.87 24.09
C MET A 103 -5.75 29.55 22.63
N ILE A 104 -4.56 29.91 22.18
CA ILE A 104 -4.05 29.58 20.85
C ILE A 104 -3.42 28.19 20.92
N ASN A 105 -4.14 27.17 20.46
CA ASN A 105 -3.72 25.78 20.56
C ASN A 105 -2.69 25.37 19.50
N SER A 106 -2.84 25.89 18.28
CA SER A 106 -2.05 25.46 17.13
C SER A 106 -1.85 26.59 16.15
N ILE A 107 -0.62 26.72 15.66
CA ILE A 107 -0.25 27.58 14.54
C ILE A 107 0.40 26.68 13.48
N GLU A 108 -0.14 26.69 12.29
CA GLU A 108 0.34 25.89 11.15
C GLU A 108 0.82 26.81 10.03
N ILE A 109 2.05 26.63 9.58
CA ILE A 109 2.59 27.38 8.45
C ILE A 109 1.89 26.94 7.16
N ASN A 110 1.47 27.90 6.34
CA ASN A 110 0.91 27.60 5.02
C ASN A 110 2.02 27.07 4.09
N PRO A 111 1.92 25.83 3.57
CA PRO A 111 3.00 25.25 2.75
C PRO A 111 3.25 25.96 1.42
N PHE A 112 2.29 26.76 0.95
CA PHE A 112 2.31 27.31 -0.39
C PHE A 112 2.49 28.84 -0.43
N GLU A 113 2.45 29.53 0.72
CA GLU A 113 2.46 30.99 0.77
C GLU A 113 3.33 31.51 1.91
N LYS A 114 4.36 32.30 1.57
CA LYS A 114 5.19 33.02 2.53
C LYS A 114 4.34 33.95 3.38
N GLY A 115 4.62 34.01 4.68
CA GLY A 115 3.86 34.82 5.62
C GLY A 115 2.44 34.32 5.88
N GLY A 116 2.08 33.17 5.33
CA GLY A 116 0.80 32.50 5.54
C GLY A 116 0.83 31.57 6.73
N VAL A 117 -0.21 31.65 7.59
CA VAL A 117 -0.45 30.70 8.68
C VAL A 117 -1.92 30.45 8.87
N TYR A 118 -2.22 29.29 9.44
CA TYR A 118 -3.53 28.90 9.98
C TYR A 118 -3.41 28.82 11.50
N VAL A 119 -4.44 29.28 12.21
CA VAL A 119 -4.47 29.30 13.67
C VAL A 119 -5.73 28.62 14.17
N ALA A 120 -5.58 27.69 15.10
CA ALA A 120 -6.70 27.11 15.85
C ALA A 120 -6.67 27.58 17.30
N GLY A 121 -7.82 28.06 17.77
CA GLY A 121 -7.97 28.49 19.15
C GLY A 121 -9.18 27.89 19.85
N THR A 122 -9.16 27.89 21.18
CA THR A 122 -10.26 27.42 22.03
C THR A 122 -10.58 28.37 23.16
N LYS A 123 -11.87 28.42 23.54
CA LYS A 123 -12.33 29.22 24.68
C LYS A 123 -13.25 28.43 25.62
N TYR A 124 -13.17 27.09 25.55
CA TYR A 124 -14.06 26.20 26.32
C TYR A 124 -13.94 26.38 27.84
N LYS A 125 -12.74 26.72 28.35
CA LYS A 125 -12.52 27.02 29.77
C LYS A 125 -13.33 28.19 30.29
N LEU A 126 -13.79 29.07 29.39
CA LEU A 126 -14.67 30.22 29.68
C LEU A 126 -16.11 29.99 29.22
N GLY A 127 -16.51 28.73 28.99
CA GLY A 127 -17.88 28.37 28.62
C GLY A 127 -18.26 28.66 27.16
N ASP A 128 -17.29 28.97 26.31
CA ASP A 128 -17.54 29.20 24.88
C ASP A 128 -17.01 28.00 24.07
N PHE A 129 -17.92 27.23 23.47
CA PHE A 129 -17.66 26.00 22.75
C PHE A 129 -17.65 26.16 21.24
N LYS A 130 -17.61 27.38 20.72
CA LYS A 130 -17.58 27.64 19.28
C LYS A 130 -16.24 27.23 18.68
N PRO A 131 -16.23 26.84 17.38
CA PRO A 131 -14.97 26.66 16.66
C PRO A 131 -14.33 28.01 16.35
N TYR A 132 -13.01 28.08 16.46
CA TYR A 132 -12.21 29.26 16.13
C TYR A 132 -11.03 28.86 15.28
N LEU A 133 -11.08 29.19 13.99
CA LEU A 133 -10.00 29.03 13.02
C LEU A 133 -9.80 30.33 12.28
N TYR A 134 -8.55 30.77 12.19
CA TYR A 134 -8.14 31.98 11.47
C TYR A 134 -7.06 31.67 10.46
N MET A 135 -6.99 32.48 9.40
CA MET A 135 -5.99 32.41 8.37
C MET A 135 -5.48 33.81 8.04
N THR A 136 -4.18 33.95 7.82
CA THR A 136 -3.52 35.09 7.22
C THR A 136 -2.61 34.65 6.08
N THR A 137 -2.31 35.57 5.15
CA THR A 137 -1.32 35.35 4.05
C THR A 137 -0.28 36.48 3.97
N ASP A 138 -0.30 37.39 4.93
CA ASP A 138 0.45 38.66 4.90
C ASP A 138 1.12 38.97 6.26
N TYR A 139 1.67 37.94 6.93
CA TYR A 139 2.33 38.05 8.23
C TYR A 139 1.40 38.65 9.32
N GLY A 140 0.11 38.35 9.26
CA GLY A 140 -0.87 38.81 10.24
C GLY A 140 -1.31 40.27 10.07
N ALA A 141 -1.04 40.91 8.92
CA ALA A 141 -1.57 42.22 8.65
C ALA A 141 -3.10 42.21 8.45
N THR A 142 -3.59 41.14 7.82
CA THR A 142 -5.04 40.88 7.69
C THR A 142 -5.36 39.45 8.06
N TRP A 143 -6.58 39.22 8.59
CA TRP A 143 -7.05 37.93 9.02
C TRP A 143 -8.44 37.60 8.47
N LYS A 144 -8.66 36.32 8.21
CA LYS A 144 -9.95 35.77 7.82
C LYS A 144 -10.33 34.64 8.79
N GLU A 145 -11.54 34.67 9.32
CA GLU A 145 -12.14 33.54 10.01
C GLU A 145 -12.56 32.48 9.00
N ILE A 146 -12.25 31.21 9.28
CA ILE A 146 -12.44 30.09 8.36
C ILE A 146 -13.15 28.90 9.01
N THR A 147 -14.29 29.13 9.66
CA THR A 147 -15.03 28.12 10.45
C THR A 147 -16.31 27.60 9.78
N LYS A 148 -16.66 28.11 8.59
CA LYS A 148 -17.92 27.77 7.91
C LYS A 148 -18.06 26.27 7.64
N GLY A 149 -19.07 25.62 8.21
CA GLY A 149 -19.35 24.19 8.05
C GLY A 149 -18.94 23.35 9.26
N ILE A 150 -18.19 23.91 10.22
CA ILE A 150 -17.94 23.28 11.51
C ILE A 150 -19.13 23.61 12.43
N ALA A 151 -19.63 22.60 13.14
CA ALA A 151 -20.77 22.81 14.06
C ALA A 151 -20.38 23.74 15.23
N ASN A 152 -21.32 24.61 15.64
CA ASN A 152 -21.07 25.66 16.64
C ASN A 152 -20.70 25.18 18.05
N ASN A 153 -20.88 23.90 18.33
CA ASN A 153 -20.48 23.27 19.61
C ASN A 153 -19.28 22.32 19.45
N HIS A 154 -18.57 22.37 18.32
CA HIS A 154 -17.38 21.59 18.06
C HIS A 154 -16.14 22.49 18.08
N PHE A 155 -15.69 22.88 19.28
CA PHE A 155 -14.53 23.77 19.38
C PHE A 155 -13.26 23.10 18.84
N THR A 156 -12.47 23.89 18.14
CA THR A 156 -11.28 23.45 17.41
C THR A 156 -10.07 23.34 18.33
N ARG A 157 -9.25 22.33 18.14
CA ARG A 157 -7.98 22.10 18.88
C ARG A 157 -6.75 22.23 18.00
N VAL A 158 -6.85 21.81 16.75
CA VAL A 158 -5.72 21.77 15.84
C VAL A 158 -6.16 21.99 14.40
N VAL A 159 -5.28 22.61 13.61
CA VAL A 159 -5.40 22.69 12.15
C VAL A 159 -4.06 22.27 11.53
N ARG A 160 -4.13 21.54 10.41
CA ARG A 160 -2.96 21.17 9.60
C ARG A 160 -3.27 21.40 8.13
N ALA A 161 -2.28 21.94 7.42
CA ALA A 161 -2.33 22.11 5.97
C ALA A 161 -1.59 20.95 5.28
N ASP A 162 -2.22 20.41 4.26
CA ASP A 162 -1.58 19.38 3.44
C ASP A 162 -0.37 19.98 2.68
N PRO A 163 0.82 19.36 2.77
CA PRO A 163 2.03 19.91 2.14
C PRO A 163 2.09 19.70 0.63
N GLU A 164 1.26 18.78 0.07
CA GLU A 164 1.28 18.44 -1.35
C GLU A 164 0.09 19.03 -2.13
N ARG A 165 -1.05 19.25 -1.45
CA ARG A 165 -2.25 19.78 -2.09
C ARG A 165 -2.65 21.14 -1.54
N LYS A 166 -2.45 22.20 -2.33
CA LYS A 166 -2.88 23.55 -1.97
C LYS A 166 -4.39 23.59 -1.67
N GLY A 167 -4.74 24.17 -0.53
CA GLY A 167 -6.12 24.35 -0.09
C GLY A 167 -6.74 23.15 0.61
N LEU A 168 -6.05 22.02 0.71
CA LEU A 168 -6.47 20.88 1.52
C LEU A 168 -6.04 21.10 2.97
N LEU A 169 -7.02 21.17 3.86
CA LEU A 169 -6.80 21.37 5.30
C LEU A 169 -7.53 20.30 6.11
N TYR A 170 -6.98 19.99 7.27
CA TYR A 170 -7.58 19.10 8.26
C TYR A 170 -7.74 19.86 9.59
N ALA A 171 -8.88 19.74 10.25
CA ALA A 171 -9.11 20.31 11.57
C ALA A 171 -9.55 19.23 12.56
N GLY A 172 -8.89 19.19 13.71
CA GLY A 172 -9.27 18.39 14.86
C GLY A 172 -10.11 19.22 15.83
N THR A 173 -11.21 18.65 16.29
CA THR A 173 -12.14 19.27 17.24
C THR A 173 -12.32 18.40 18.48
N GLU A 174 -13.08 18.86 19.44
CA GLU A 174 -13.48 18.07 20.62
C GLU A 174 -14.30 16.83 20.25
N THR A 175 -14.96 16.82 19.10
CA THR A 175 -15.94 15.80 18.71
C THR A 175 -15.60 15.11 17.39
N GLY A 176 -14.34 15.13 16.97
CA GLY A 176 -13.89 14.49 15.74
C GLY A 176 -13.17 15.41 14.77
N MET A 177 -13.14 15.00 13.51
CA MET A 177 -12.36 15.66 12.45
C MET A 177 -13.23 16.33 11.39
N TYR A 178 -12.66 17.37 10.79
CA TYR A 178 -13.19 18.06 9.62
C TYR A 178 -12.11 18.18 8.53
N ILE A 179 -12.54 18.26 7.27
CA ILE A 179 -11.69 18.44 6.08
C ILE A 179 -12.21 19.62 5.25
N SER A 180 -11.30 20.37 4.69
CA SER A 180 -11.57 21.42 3.71
C SER A 180 -10.71 21.22 2.46
N PHE A 181 -11.31 21.43 1.28
CA PHE A 181 -10.61 21.38 -0.02
C PHE A 181 -10.47 22.77 -0.67
N ASP A 182 -10.93 23.82 0.00
CA ASP A 182 -11.04 25.18 -0.52
C ASP A 182 -10.39 26.21 0.42
N ASN A 183 -9.28 25.82 1.03
CA ASN A 183 -8.50 26.67 1.92
C ASN A 183 -9.30 27.21 3.11
N GLY A 184 -10.12 26.35 3.72
CA GLY A 184 -10.95 26.68 4.88
C GLY A 184 -12.20 27.50 4.57
N SER A 185 -12.51 27.78 3.29
CA SER A 185 -13.76 28.51 2.95
C SER A 185 -15.01 27.71 3.27
N SER A 186 -14.91 26.37 3.26
CA SER A 186 -15.92 25.45 3.77
C SER A 186 -15.31 24.18 4.34
N TRP A 187 -15.96 23.63 5.37
CA TRP A 187 -15.56 22.40 6.03
C TRP A 187 -16.66 21.35 5.96
N LYS A 188 -16.23 20.07 5.81
CA LYS A 188 -17.11 18.90 5.89
C LYS A 188 -16.63 17.97 7.00
N PRO A 189 -17.52 17.25 7.71
CA PRO A 189 -17.10 16.20 8.65
C PRO A 189 -16.23 15.15 7.94
N PHE A 190 -15.16 14.73 8.60
CA PHE A 190 -14.22 13.73 8.10
C PHE A 190 -13.93 12.68 9.17
N GLN A 191 -14.97 11.94 9.55
CA GLN A 191 -14.91 11.00 10.67
C GLN A 191 -14.45 9.59 10.26
N GLN A 192 -14.80 9.15 9.05
CA GLN A 192 -14.53 7.78 8.59
C GLN A 192 -14.95 6.74 9.66
N ASN A 193 -14.01 5.84 10.04
CA ASN A 193 -14.19 4.88 11.14
C ASN A 193 -13.60 5.36 12.48
N LEU A 194 -13.15 6.62 12.55
CA LEU A 194 -12.64 7.22 13.78
C LEU A 194 -13.78 7.37 14.81
N PRO A 195 -13.62 6.96 16.08
CA PRO A 195 -14.62 7.18 17.10
C PRO A 195 -14.82 8.69 17.38
N ILE A 196 -15.98 9.05 17.93
CA ILE A 196 -16.24 10.43 18.38
C ILE A 196 -15.44 10.66 19.65
N VAL A 197 -14.31 11.31 19.52
CA VAL A 197 -13.36 11.62 20.61
C VAL A 197 -12.68 12.95 20.30
N PRO A 198 -12.11 13.64 21.31
CA PRO A 198 -11.27 14.81 21.07
C PRO A 198 -10.04 14.45 20.24
N ILE A 199 -9.81 15.23 19.19
CA ILE A 199 -8.61 15.18 18.38
C ILE A 199 -7.66 16.26 18.88
N THR A 200 -6.66 15.85 19.63
CA THR A 200 -5.77 16.79 20.34
C THR A 200 -4.65 17.31 19.46
N ASP A 201 -4.19 16.50 18.52
CA ASP A 201 -3.20 16.90 17.51
C ASP A 201 -3.33 16.11 16.22
N LEU A 202 -2.79 16.66 15.14
CA LEU A 202 -2.69 16.07 13.82
C LEU A 202 -1.25 16.21 13.30
N ALA A 203 -0.77 15.22 12.57
CA ALA A 203 0.49 15.29 11.85
C ALA A 203 0.33 14.68 10.45
N ILE A 204 0.98 15.30 9.47
CA ILE A 204 1.09 14.75 8.12
C ILE A 204 2.55 14.36 7.90
N LYS A 205 2.79 13.07 7.66
CA LYS A 205 4.13 12.54 7.48
C LYS A 205 4.13 11.44 6.42
N ASP A 206 5.04 11.57 5.45
CA ASP A 206 5.23 10.58 4.38
C ASP A 206 3.90 10.18 3.71
N ASN A 207 3.07 11.17 3.39
CA ASN A 207 1.76 11.01 2.77
C ASN A 207 0.71 10.27 3.64
N ASN A 208 0.91 10.25 4.96
CA ASN A 208 -0.04 9.71 5.93
C ASN A 208 -0.59 10.82 6.82
N LEU A 209 -1.86 10.72 7.21
CA LEU A 209 -2.47 11.60 8.21
C LEU A 209 -2.59 10.84 9.53
N ILE A 210 -1.95 11.37 10.56
CA ILE A 210 -1.94 10.80 11.90
C ILE A 210 -2.79 11.68 12.81
N ALA A 211 -3.75 11.10 13.51
CA ALA A 211 -4.59 11.77 14.49
C ALA A 211 -4.28 11.27 15.90
N ALA A 212 -3.85 12.18 16.78
CA ALA A 212 -3.74 11.95 18.22
C ALA A 212 -5.09 12.17 18.87
N THR A 213 -5.61 11.16 19.57
CA THR A 213 -6.91 11.23 20.23
C THR A 213 -6.79 11.23 21.74
N GLN A 214 -7.73 11.86 22.40
CA GLN A 214 -7.81 11.75 23.86
C GLN A 214 -8.60 10.51 24.23
N GLY A 215 -7.89 9.48 24.70
CA GLY A 215 -8.49 8.26 25.23
C GLY A 215 -8.77 7.14 24.21
N ARG A 216 -8.35 7.28 22.94
CA ARG A 216 -8.49 6.25 21.91
C ARG A 216 -7.22 6.07 21.06
N SER A 217 -6.04 6.40 21.63
CA SER A 217 -4.73 6.20 21.02
C SER A 217 -4.54 7.00 19.72
N PHE A 218 -3.63 6.55 18.85
CA PHE A 218 -3.35 7.16 17.55
C PHE A 218 -4.10 6.43 16.43
N TRP A 219 -4.56 7.21 15.45
CA TRP A 219 -5.22 6.72 14.25
C TRP A 219 -4.45 7.22 13.03
N ILE A 220 -4.38 6.40 11.99
CA ILE A 220 -3.61 6.72 10.78
C ILE A 220 -4.46 6.43 9.54
N ILE A 221 -4.44 7.38 8.60
CA ILE A 221 -4.78 7.12 7.20
C ILE A 221 -3.46 6.97 6.45
N ASP A 222 -3.19 5.76 5.96
CA ASP A 222 -1.90 5.36 5.40
C ASP A 222 -1.60 5.90 3.99
N ASP A 223 -2.54 6.52 3.31
CA ASP A 223 -2.35 7.01 1.95
C ASP A 223 -3.31 8.15 1.64
N LEU A 224 -2.78 9.36 1.51
CA LEU A 224 -3.53 10.56 1.16
C LEU A 224 -3.64 10.78 -0.35
N THR A 225 -3.07 9.93 -1.21
CA THR A 225 -3.04 10.15 -2.67
C THR A 225 -4.43 10.27 -3.28
N VAL A 226 -5.42 9.56 -2.73
CA VAL A 226 -6.81 9.71 -3.15
C VAL A 226 -7.31 11.12 -2.87
N LEU A 227 -7.09 11.64 -1.64
CA LEU A 227 -7.50 13.00 -1.24
C LEU A 227 -6.78 14.07 -2.08
N HIS A 228 -5.52 13.83 -2.44
CA HIS A 228 -4.76 14.73 -3.30
C HIS A 228 -5.34 14.83 -4.73
N GLN A 229 -5.96 13.76 -5.24
CA GLN A 229 -6.48 13.68 -6.60
C GLN A 229 -7.97 14.01 -6.72
N LEU A 230 -8.72 14.05 -5.61
CA LEU A 230 -10.14 14.36 -5.62
C LEU A 230 -10.40 15.75 -6.22
N ASN A 231 -11.33 15.81 -7.17
CA ASN A 231 -11.83 17.07 -7.75
C ASN A 231 -13.29 16.88 -8.17
N PRO A 232 -14.08 17.97 -8.33
CA PRO A 232 -15.50 17.87 -8.66
C PRO A 232 -15.82 17.15 -9.98
N ALA A 233 -14.86 17.13 -10.93
CA ALA A 233 -15.07 16.42 -12.20
C ALA A 233 -15.09 14.89 -12.05
N LEU A 234 -14.55 14.36 -10.96
CA LEU A 234 -14.57 12.92 -10.68
C LEU A 234 -15.94 12.45 -10.19
N GLU A 235 -16.74 13.32 -9.57
CA GLU A 235 -18.08 13.00 -9.09
C GLU A 235 -19.06 12.61 -10.21
N GLN A 236 -18.74 12.94 -11.47
CA GLN A 236 -19.55 12.64 -12.65
C GLN A 236 -19.08 11.40 -13.42
N ARG A 237 -18.05 10.69 -12.94
CA ARG A 237 -17.51 9.53 -13.64
C ARG A 237 -18.06 8.23 -13.06
N ALA A 238 -18.49 7.33 -13.93
CA ALA A 238 -18.93 5.99 -13.55
C ALA A 238 -17.79 5.15 -12.94
N PHE A 239 -16.54 5.43 -13.33
CA PHE A 239 -15.36 4.81 -12.72
C PHE A 239 -14.13 5.71 -12.83
N HIS A 240 -13.17 5.49 -11.92
CA HIS A 240 -11.90 6.21 -11.91
C HIS A 240 -10.78 5.37 -11.31
N LEU A 241 -9.60 5.42 -11.91
CA LEU A 241 -8.37 4.87 -11.38
C LEU A 241 -7.50 6.01 -10.84
N TYR A 242 -7.24 6.03 -9.55
CA TYR A 242 -6.29 6.97 -8.94
C TYR A 242 -4.86 6.56 -9.25
N LYS A 243 -3.96 7.53 -9.39
CA LYS A 243 -2.53 7.27 -9.50
C LYS A 243 -2.06 6.69 -8.15
N PRO A 244 -1.47 5.48 -8.13
CA PRO A 244 -0.92 4.93 -6.90
C PRO A 244 0.24 5.76 -6.35
N MET A 245 0.43 5.72 -5.03
CA MET A 245 1.66 6.18 -4.40
C MET A 245 2.83 5.26 -4.81
N ASN A 246 4.03 5.82 -4.90
CA ASN A 246 5.24 5.02 -5.07
C ASN A 246 5.40 4.08 -3.87
N ALA A 247 5.85 2.85 -4.12
CA ALA A 247 5.90 1.82 -3.10
C ALA A 247 7.31 1.26 -2.90
N TYR A 248 7.68 1.00 -1.66
CA TYR A 248 8.93 0.29 -1.38
C TYR A 248 8.80 -1.20 -1.68
N ARG A 249 9.86 -1.79 -2.25
CA ARG A 249 9.97 -3.24 -2.47
C ARG A 249 10.12 -3.99 -1.13
N MET A 250 9.10 -3.89 -0.29
CA MET A 250 9.06 -4.46 1.06
C MET A 250 7.99 -5.54 1.17
N GLY A 251 8.05 -6.32 2.24
CA GLY A 251 6.94 -7.15 2.67
C GLY A 251 5.91 -6.30 3.40
N GLY A 252 4.65 -6.70 3.38
CA GLY A 252 3.61 -6.12 4.21
C GLY A 252 3.70 -6.59 5.66
N GLY A 253 3.00 -5.89 6.54
CA GLY A 253 2.78 -6.35 7.90
C GLY A 253 1.78 -7.50 7.97
N ASN A 254 1.73 -8.16 9.11
CA ASN A 254 0.68 -9.14 9.40
C ASN A 254 -0.67 -8.42 9.50
N GLY A 255 -1.72 -9.10 9.10
CA GLY A 255 -3.09 -8.63 9.29
C GLY A 255 -3.40 -8.42 10.78
N GLN A 256 -4.53 -7.77 11.04
CA GLN A 256 -5.02 -7.56 12.41
C GLN A 256 -5.23 -8.89 13.11
N THR A 257 -4.58 -9.08 14.26
CA THR A 257 -4.70 -10.29 15.08
C THR A 257 -5.75 -10.13 16.16
N SER A 258 -6.02 -8.91 16.61
CA SER A 258 -7.08 -8.59 17.57
C SER A 258 -7.77 -7.25 17.25
N LYS A 259 -8.96 -7.03 17.83
CA LYS A 259 -9.71 -5.76 17.65
C LYS A 259 -9.04 -4.55 18.31
N THR A 260 -8.08 -4.78 19.19
CA THR A 260 -7.36 -3.76 19.95
C THR A 260 -5.96 -3.46 19.39
N GLU A 261 -5.55 -4.18 18.35
CA GLU A 261 -4.28 -3.95 17.66
C GLU A 261 -4.48 -3.15 16.38
N GLY A 262 -3.59 -2.21 16.13
CA GLY A 262 -3.49 -1.55 14.83
C GLY A 262 -2.98 -2.54 13.77
N THR A 263 -3.39 -2.35 12.53
CA THR A 263 -2.84 -3.08 11.38
C THR A 263 -1.64 -2.34 10.82
N ASN A 264 -0.60 -3.06 10.44
CA ASN A 264 0.47 -2.48 9.64
C ASN A 264 0.00 -2.23 8.20
N HIS A 265 0.70 -1.34 7.51
CA HIS A 265 0.51 -1.15 6.07
C HIS A 265 0.60 -2.52 5.36
N PRO A 266 -0.35 -2.86 4.46
CA PRO A 266 -0.43 -4.20 3.86
C PRO A 266 0.79 -4.56 3.00
N GLY A 267 1.62 -3.58 2.67
CA GLY A 267 2.74 -3.73 1.74
C GLY A 267 2.27 -3.82 0.29
N GLY A 268 3.23 -3.92 -0.63
CA GLY A 268 2.90 -3.93 -2.03
C GLY A 268 2.53 -2.54 -2.58
N VAL A 269 1.90 -2.52 -3.74
CA VAL A 269 1.40 -1.29 -4.37
C VAL A 269 -0.09 -1.17 -4.08
N LEU A 270 -0.48 -0.11 -3.37
CA LEU A 270 -1.88 0.19 -3.10
C LEU A 270 -2.51 0.88 -4.31
N VAL A 271 -3.51 0.25 -4.88
CA VAL A 271 -4.27 0.77 -6.02
C VAL A 271 -5.66 1.13 -5.53
N HIS A 272 -5.99 2.41 -5.58
CA HIS A 272 -7.32 2.91 -5.28
C HIS A 272 -8.09 3.16 -6.58
N TYR A 273 -9.32 2.71 -6.63
CA TYR A 273 -10.20 2.94 -7.77
C TYR A 273 -11.65 3.06 -7.33
N PHE A 274 -12.40 3.88 -8.04
CA PHE A 274 -13.83 4.09 -7.82
C PHE A 274 -14.62 3.41 -8.92
N VAL A 275 -15.72 2.77 -8.56
CA VAL A 275 -16.71 2.19 -9.47
C VAL A 275 -18.09 2.55 -8.94
N GLU A 276 -18.90 3.26 -9.72
CA GLU A 276 -20.22 3.72 -9.28
C GLU A 276 -21.17 2.55 -9.04
N ASP A 277 -21.20 1.61 -9.97
CA ASP A 277 -22.03 0.41 -9.90
C ASP A 277 -21.25 -0.81 -10.42
N THR A 278 -21.62 -2.00 -9.96
CA THR A 278 -21.05 -3.28 -10.36
C THR A 278 -22.16 -4.18 -10.87
N ALA A 279 -22.56 -4.01 -12.14
CA ALA A 279 -23.49 -4.94 -12.77
C ALA A 279 -22.85 -6.35 -12.84
N GLN A 280 -23.64 -7.40 -12.61
CA GLN A 280 -23.14 -8.79 -12.67
C GLN A 280 -22.54 -9.18 -14.02
N SER A 281 -22.89 -8.46 -15.08
CA SER A 281 -22.37 -8.65 -16.44
C SER A 281 -21.06 -7.93 -16.70
N ASP A 282 -20.61 -7.05 -15.82
CA ASP A 282 -19.41 -6.26 -16.05
C ASP A 282 -18.15 -7.06 -15.75
N THR A 283 -17.25 -7.10 -16.72
CA THR A 283 -15.91 -7.63 -16.51
C THR A 283 -14.99 -6.49 -16.11
N ILE A 284 -14.60 -6.50 -14.83
CA ILE A 284 -13.67 -5.53 -14.27
C ILE A 284 -12.32 -6.22 -14.09
N ARG A 285 -11.26 -5.62 -14.66
CA ARG A 285 -9.89 -6.12 -14.55
C ARG A 285 -8.95 -5.05 -14.03
N ILE A 286 -7.98 -5.49 -13.23
CA ILE A 286 -6.78 -4.72 -12.89
C ILE A 286 -5.60 -5.48 -13.46
N SER A 287 -4.82 -4.81 -14.32
CA SER A 287 -3.63 -5.39 -14.95
C SER A 287 -2.40 -4.57 -14.61
N PHE A 288 -1.33 -5.23 -14.22
CA PHE A 288 -0.02 -4.63 -14.00
C PHE A 288 0.88 -4.93 -15.19
N LYS A 289 1.62 -3.92 -15.66
CA LYS A 289 2.48 -4.01 -16.84
C LYS A 289 3.83 -3.34 -16.60
N GLU A 290 4.82 -3.79 -17.33
CA GLU A 290 6.06 -3.06 -17.53
C GLU A 290 5.85 -1.83 -18.40
N MET A 291 6.80 -0.88 -18.40
CA MET A 291 6.72 0.35 -19.20
C MET A 291 6.75 0.09 -20.71
N ASN A 292 7.26 -1.07 -21.15
CA ASN A 292 7.22 -1.53 -22.53
C ASN A 292 5.87 -2.12 -22.95
N GLY A 293 4.90 -2.23 -22.00
CA GLY A 293 3.58 -2.80 -22.20
C GLY A 293 3.49 -4.31 -21.94
N GLU A 294 4.57 -4.98 -21.56
CA GLU A 294 4.55 -6.39 -21.20
C GLU A 294 3.68 -6.64 -19.97
N LEU A 295 2.78 -7.62 -20.09
CA LEU A 295 1.86 -7.97 -19.02
C LEU A 295 2.56 -8.72 -17.89
N ILE A 296 2.44 -8.21 -16.68
CA ILE A 296 2.98 -8.84 -15.47
C ILE A 296 1.95 -9.77 -14.84
N LYS A 297 0.74 -9.26 -14.56
CA LYS A 297 -0.33 -10.02 -13.93
C LYS A 297 -1.69 -9.35 -14.10
N THR A 298 -2.76 -10.14 -14.23
CA THR A 298 -4.14 -9.68 -14.31
C THR A 298 -4.98 -10.26 -13.17
N TYR A 299 -5.87 -9.44 -12.65
CA TYR A 299 -6.91 -9.79 -11.69
C TYR A 299 -8.28 -9.43 -12.30
N SER A 300 -9.25 -10.34 -12.21
CA SER A 300 -10.54 -10.19 -12.90
C SER A 300 -11.71 -10.59 -12.01
N THR A 301 -12.86 -9.92 -12.16
CA THR A 301 -14.14 -10.33 -11.54
C THR A 301 -14.66 -11.63 -12.14
N HIS A 302 -14.43 -11.83 -13.44
CA HIS A 302 -14.73 -13.06 -14.19
C HIS A 302 -13.40 -13.70 -14.61
N PHE A 303 -12.66 -14.22 -13.62
CA PHE A 303 -11.35 -14.77 -13.87
C PHE A 303 -11.41 -16.12 -14.59
N ASP A 304 -10.49 -16.34 -15.51
CA ASP A 304 -10.27 -17.62 -16.18
C ASP A 304 -8.98 -18.25 -15.63
N GLU A 305 -9.13 -19.35 -14.90
CA GLU A 305 -7.98 -20.10 -14.36
C GLU A 305 -7.07 -20.64 -15.47
N LYS A 306 -7.65 -20.97 -16.66
CA LYS A 306 -6.87 -21.43 -17.81
C LYS A 306 -6.04 -20.31 -18.43
N ALA A 307 -6.54 -19.07 -18.37
CA ALA A 307 -5.82 -17.87 -18.75
C ALA A 307 -4.87 -17.39 -17.65
N ASN A 308 -4.77 -18.12 -16.53
CA ASN A 308 -3.92 -17.80 -15.40
C ASN A 308 -4.26 -16.46 -14.72
N GLU A 309 -5.53 -16.04 -14.82
CA GLU A 309 -6.04 -14.85 -14.15
C GLU A 309 -6.27 -15.13 -12.65
N SER A 310 -6.17 -14.09 -11.84
CA SER A 310 -6.48 -14.14 -10.41
C SER A 310 -7.82 -13.45 -10.13
N LYS A 311 -8.52 -13.90 -9.08
CA LYS A 311 -9.82 -13.33 -8.72
C LYS A 311 -9.68 -11.90 -8.20
N LEU A 312 -10.53 -11.01 -8.71
CA LEU A 312 -10.74 -9.65 -8.23
C LEU A 312 -12.12 -9.54 -7.57
N ASN A 313 -12.17 -9.02 -6.34
CA ASN A 313 -13.44 -8.68 -5.69
C ASN A 313 -13.64 -7.17 -5.76
N VAL A 314 -14.78 -6.73 -6.29
CA VAL A 314 -15.13 -5.32 -6.47
C VAL A 314 -16.48 -5.04 -5.82
N LYS A 315 -16.62 -3.85 -5.23
CA LYS A 315 -17.87 -3.35 -4.67
C LYS A 315 -18.15 -1.94 -5.21
N PRO A 316 -19.41 -1.49 -5.25
CA PRO A 316 -19.73 -0.10 -5.55
C PRO A 316 -19.00 0.87 -4.60
N GLY A 317 -18.56 2.00 -5.14
CA GLY A 317 -17.84 3.03 -4.42
C GLY A 317 -16.32 2.90 -4.53
N LEU A 318 -15.62 3.41 -3.53
CA LEU A 318 -14.16 3.36 -3.46
C LEU A 318 -13.69 1.95 -3.08
N ASN A 319 -12.78 1.42 -3.88
CA ASN A 319 -12.10 0.15 -3.69
C ASN A 319 -10.61 0.36 -3.47
N GLN A 320 -10.00 -0.51 -2.68
CA GLN A 320 -8.57 -0.60 -2.49
C GLN A 320 -8.11 -2.01 -2.84
N PHE A 321 -7.08 -2.11 -3.65
CA PHE A 321 -6.44 -3.35 -4.03
C PHE A 321 -4.93 -3.26 -3.72
N SER A 322 -4.35 -4.30 -3.13
CA SER A 322 -2.90 -4.37 -2.88
C SER A 322 -2.27 -5.40 -3.81
N TRP A 323 -1.37 -4.94 -4.69
CA TRP A 323 -0.55 -5.82 -5.50
C TRP A 323 0.73 -6.20 -4.76
N ASP A 324 0.98 -7.49 -4.61
CA ASP A 324 2.15 -8.05 -3.93
C ASP A 324 3.49 -7.88 -4.69
N MET A 325 3.48 -7.09 -5.76
CA MET A 325 4.60 -6.84 -6.68
C MET A 325 5.11 -8.11 -7.40
N ARG A 326 4.32 -9.20 -7.44
CA ARG A 326 4.75 -10.44 -8.06
C ARG A 326 4.24 -10.56 -9.49
N TYR A 327 5.13 -11.07 -10.32
CA TYR A 327 4.78 -11.57 -11.64
C TYR A 327 3.88 -12.79 -11.54
N GLN A 328 3.29 -13.17 -12.66
CA GLN A 328 2.49 -14.38 -12.73
C GLN A 328 3.28 -15.58 -12.27
N GLY A 329 2.65 -16.45 -11.48
CA GLY A 329 3.24 -17.66 -10.96
C GLY A 329 3.44 -18.75 -12.00
N ALA A 330 4.09 -19.83 -11.61
CA ALA A 330 4.22 -21.03 -12.43
C ALA A 330 2.86 -21.67 -12.68
N LYS A 331 2.70 -22.31 -13.83
CA LYS A 331 1.52 -23.12 -14.15
C LYS A 331 1.37 -24.27 -13.15
N THR A 332 0.17 -24.51 -12.68
CA THR A 332 -0.18 -25.58 -11.75
C THR A 332 -1.27 -26.47 -12.33
N PHE A 333 -1.53 -27.61 -11.73
CA PHE A 333 -2.64 -28.50 -12.09
C PHE A 333 -3.40 -28.97 -10.83
N PRO A 334 -4.68 -29.34 -10.93
CA PRO A 334 -5.46 -29.81 -9.80
C PRO A 334 -4.83 -30.99 -9.06
N GLY A 335 -4.79 -30.93 -7.74
CA GLY A 335 -4.20 -31.97 -6.89
C GLY A 335 -2.68 -32.02 -6.87
N MET A 336 -1.96 -31.02 -7.43
CA MET A 336 -0.51 -30.93 -7.36
C MET A 336 -0.02 -30.74 -5.92
N ILE A 337 0.84 -31.63 -5.47
CA ILE A 337 1.49 -31.59 -4.16
C ILE A 337 3.00 -31.44 -4.36
N LEU A 338 3.57 -30.36 -3.84
CA LEU A 338 4.99 -30.08 -3.85
C LEU A 338 5.51 -29.87 -2.42
N TRP A 339 6.75 -30.26 -2.17
CA TRP A 339 7.42 -30.07 -0.90
C TRP A 339 8.34 -28.85 -0.92
N SER A 340 8.03 -27.86 -0.08
CA SER A 340 8.84 -26.64 0.06
C SER A 340 9.20 -25.95 -1.26
N ALA A 341 8.35 -26.06 -2.29
CA ALA A 341 8.57 -25.50 -3.61
C ALA A 341 7.64 -24.31 -3.86
N ALA A 342 8.19 -23.21 -4.38
CA ALA A 342 7.45 -22.01 -4.70
C ALA A 342 6.85 -22.10 -6.12
N THR A 343 5.56 -21.84 -6.21
CA THR A 343 4.86 -21.65 -7.49
C THR A 343 4.61 -20.17 -7.80
N SER A 344 4.82 -19.28 -6.82
CA SER A 344 4.66 -17.83 -7.01
C SER A 344 5.70 -17.26 -7.97
N GLY A 345 5.32 -16.25 -8.74
CA GLY A 345 6.24 -15.52 -9.61
C GLY A 345 7.26 -14.71 -8.81
N PRO A 346 8.35 -14.29 -9.46
CA PRO A 346 9.34 -13.42 -8.84
C PRO A 346 8.74 -12.06 -8.51
N LYS A 347 9.35 -11.39 -7.53
CA LYS A 347 8.96 -10.03 -7.15
C LYS A 347 9.57 -9.02 -8.11
N ALA A 348 8.79 -8.04 -8.56
CA ALA A 348 9.22 -6.94 -9.39
C ALA A 348 10.45 -6.24 -8.81
N ILE A 349 11.37 -5.82 -9.66
CA ILE A 349 12.56 -5.06 -9.25
C ILE A 349 12.21 -3.56 -9.11
N PRO A 350 13.01 -2.75 -8.43
CA PRO A 350 12.83 -1.30 -8.42
C PRO A 350 12.83 -0.73 -9.85
N GLY A 351 11.86 0.16 -10.13
CA GLY A 351 11.65 0.75 -11.45
C GLY A 351 10.24 1.27 -11.65
N ASN A 352 9.94 1.78 -12.84
CA ASN A 352 8.62 2.29 -13.20
C ASN A 352 7.75 1.18 -13.80
N TYR A 353 6.47 1.23 -13.46
CA TYR A 353 5.45 0.26 -13.85
C TYR A 353 4.14 0.97 -14.18
N GLN A 354 3.22 0.21 -14.76
CA GLN A 354 1.88 0.69 -15.11
C GLN A 354 0.82 -0.20 -14.46
N VAL A 355 -0.27 0.43 -14.03
CA VAL A 355 -1.51 -0.25 -13.66
C VAL A 355 -2.64 0.21 -14.56
N GLU A 356 -3.43 -0.73 -15.04
CA GLU A 356 -4.64 -0.48 -15.84
C GLU A 356 -5.87 -0.96 -15.10
N LEU A 357 -6.90 -0.13 -15.07
CA LEU A 357 -8.27 -0.52 -14.73
C LEU A 357 -9.06 -0.63 -16.03
N ILE A 358 -9.60 -1.80 -16.27
CA ILE A 358 -10.39 -2.11 -17.47
C ILE A 358 -11.80 -2.48 -17.02
N ILE A 359 -12.79 -1.72 -17.48
CA ILE A 359 -14.22 -2.01 -17.26
C ILE A 359 -14.88 -2.16 -18.63
N ASN A 360 -15.38 -3.34 -18.91
CA ASN A 360 -15.85 -3.75 -20.23
C ASN A 360 -14.75 -3.55 -21.29
N ASN A 361 -14.73 -2.50 -22.04
CA ASN A 361 -13.67 -2.19 -23.03
C ASN A 361 -13.03 -0.82 -22.81
N GLU A 362 -13.41 -0.12 -21.75
CA GLU A 362 -12.81 1.15 -21.40
C GLU A 362 -11.59 0.94 -20.50
N VAL A 363 -10.50 1.64 -20.79
CA VAL A 363 -9.21 1.48 -20.11
C VAL A 363 -8.77 2.80 -19.50
N MET A 364 -8.45 2.77 -18.20
CA MET A 364 -7.70 3.81 -17.53
C MET A 364 -6.35 3.29 -17.08
N GLN A 365 -5.30 4.08 -17.32
CA GLN A 365 -3.91 3.71 -17.00
C GLN A 365 -3.26 4.74 -16.10
N ARG A 366 -2.41 4.27 -15.16
CA ARG A 366 -1.57 5.10 -14.29
C ARG A 366 -0.19 4.49 -14.15
N GLU A 367 0.80 5.37 -14.05
CA GLU A 367 2.18 4.99 -13.78
C GLU A 367 2.49 5.15 -12.30
N PHE A 368 3.36 4.29 -11.79
CA PHE A 368 3.89 4.32 -10.43
C PHE A 368 5.32 3.78 -10.40
N GLU A 369 6.03 4.03 -9.32
CA GLU A 369 7.39 3.56 -9.13
C GLU A 369 7.47 2.58 -7.95
N ILE A 370 8.22 1.52 -8.12
CA ILE A 370 8.70 0.65 -7.05
C ILE A 370 10.12 1.09 -6.71
N THR A 371 10.36 1.49 -5.46
CA THR A 371 11.67 1.87 -4.95
C THR A 371 12.31 0.75 -4.15
N ALA A 372 13.62 0.74 -4.04
CA ALA A 372 14.35 -0.23 -3.23
C ALA A 372 14.02 -0.06 -1.73
N ASP A 373 14.04 -1.16 -0.96
CA ASP A 373 13.96 -1.10 0.49
C ASP A 373 15.20 -0.36 1.04
N PRO A 374 15.05 0.81 1.67
CA PRO A 374 16.19 1.62 2.13
C PRO A 374 17.02 0.95 3.24
N ARG A 375 16.50 -0.10 3.85
CA ARG A 375 17.19 -0.87 4.91
C ARG A 375 18.12 -1.94 4.35
N LYS A 376 18.12 -2.16 3.02
CA LYS A 376 18.88 -3.22 2.36
C LYS A 376 19.95 -2.65 1.45
N SER A 377 21.06 -3.37 1.34
CA SER A 377 22.24 -2.99 0.55
C SER A 377 22.32 -3.65 -0.83
N ALA A 378 21.32 -4.45 -1.21
CA ALA A 378 21.30 -5.12 -2.52
C ALA A 378 21.31 -4.09 -3.66
N SER A 379 22.21 -4.28 -4.62
CA SER A 379 22.26 -3.41 -5.80
C SER A 379 21.13 -3.74 -6.80
N GLN A 380 20.82 -2.80 -7.67
CA GLN A 380 19.88 -3.02 -8.78
C GLN A 380 20.33 -4.20 -9.67
N ALA A 381 21.64 -4.37 -9.85
CA ALA A 381 22.19 -5.48 -10.62
C ALA A 381 21.94 -6.84 -9.93
N ASP A 382 22.09 -6.91 -8.60
CA ASP A 382 21.81 -8.14 -7.85
C ASP A 382 20.33 -8.51 -7.90
N LEU A 383 19.45 -7.52 -7.74
CA LEU A 383 18.00 -7.69 -7.84
C LEU A 383 17.59 -8.16 -9.23
N LYS A 384 18.20 -7.59 -10.28
CA LYS A 384 17.94 -8.00 -11.66
C LYS A 384 18.43 -9.43 -11.91
N ALA A 385 19.62 -9.79 -11.46
CA ALA A 385 20.15 -11.15 -11.60
C ALA A 385 19.25 -12.18 -10.89
N GLN A 386 18.77 -11.86 -9.68
CA GLN A 386 17.81 -12.70 -8.95
C GLN A 386 16.50 -12.84 -9.74
N PHE A 387 15.95 -11.75 -10.22
CA PHE A 387 14.70 -11.71 -10.97
C PHE A 387 14.80 -12.57 -12.25
N ASP A 388 15.83 -12.33 -13.07
CA ASP A 388 16.03 -13.04 -14.33
C ASP A 388 16.18 -14.55 -14.10
N PHE A 389 16.86 -14.93 -13.03
CA PHE A 389 17.00 -16.33 -12.64
C PHE A 389 15.67 -16.94 -12.19
N LEU A 390 14.92 -16.25 -11.34
CA LEU A 390 13.62 -16.73 -10.85
C LEU A 390 12.57 -16.82 -11.97
N ILE A 391 12.63 -15.95 -12.98
CA ILE A 391 11.81 -16.10 -14.20
C ILE A 391 12.11 -17.42 -14.90
N LYS A 392 13.40 -17.74 -15.11
CA LYS A 392 13.81 -19.02 -15.72
C LYS A 392 13.33 -20.23 -14.91
N VAL A 393 13.45 -20.17 -13.59
CA VAL A 393 12.98 -21.22 -12.67
C VAL A 393 11.45 -21.40 -12.79
N ARG A 394 10.68 -20.32 -12.76
CA ARG A 394 9.21 -20.33 -12.93
C ARG A 394 8.80 -20.93 -14.28
N ASP A 395 9.47 -20.52 -15.34
CA ASP A 395 9.15 -20.97 -16.70
C ASP A 395 9.47 -22.45 -16.88
N LYS A 396 10.60 -22.91 -16.33
CA LYS A 396 10.98 -24.33 -16.34
C LYS A 396 10.00 -25.20 -15.53
N LEU A 397 9.57 -24.72 -14.35
CA LEU A 397 8.53 -25.37 -13.55
C LEU A 397 7.19 -25.43 -14.32
N SER A 398 6.83 -24.32 -14.98
CA SER A 398 5.61 -24.27 -15.80
C SER A 398 5.65 -25.25 -16.97
N ALA A 399 6.79 -25.39 -17.62
CA ALA A 399 6.98 -26.36 -18.71
C ALA A 399 6.85 -27.80 -18.21
N ALA A 400 7.50 -28.14 -17.08
CA ALA A 400 7.37 -29.47 -16.48
C ALA A 400 5.92 -29.79 -16.10
N ASN A 401 5.22 -28.85 -15.48
CA ASN A 401 3.83 -29.01 -15.08
C ASN A 401 2.88 -29.09 -16.30
N GLN A 402 3.17 -28.34 -17.39
CA GLN A 402 2.42 -28.48 -18.66
C GLN A 402 2.61 -29.88 -19.26
N GLY A 403 3.81 -30.44 -19.19
CA GLY A 403 4.04 -31.83 -19.61
C GLY A 403 3.15 -32.82 -18.87
N VAL A 404 3.01 -32.68 -17.54
CA VAL A 404 2.09 -33.52 -16.74
C VAL A 404 0.63 -33.31 -17.17
N ILE A 405 0.22 -32.05 -17.41
CA ILE A 405 -1.14 -31.72 -17.90
C ILE A 405 -1.40 -32.41 -19.25
N ASP A 406 -0.46 -32.33 -20.17
CA ASP A 406 -0.59 -32.94 -21.50
C ASP A 406 -0.70 -34.47 -21.41
N ILE A 407 0.12 -35.11 -20.58
CA ILE A 407 0.06 -36.55 -20.33
C ILE A 407 -1.31 -36.95 -19.81
N ARG A 408 -1.78 -36.28 -18.76
CA ARG A 408 -3.10 -36.55 -18.14
C ARG A 408 -4.27 -36.26 -19.09
N ALA A 409 -4.11 -35.43 -20.11
CA ALA A 409 -5.09 -35.23 -21.16
C ALA A 409 -5.07 -36.33 -22.22
N ILE A 410 -3.92 -36.97 -22.47
CA ILE A 410 -3.73 -38.03 -23.47
C ILE A 410 -4.14 -39.40 -22.90
N GLU A 411 -3.74 -39.73 -21.68
CA GLU A 411 -3.95 -41.05 -21.07
C GLU A 411 -5.40 -41.56 -21.11
N PRO A 412 -6.44 -40.79 -20.74
CA PRO A 412 -7.84 -41.23 -20.82
C PRO A 412 -8.25 -41.59 -22.23
N GLN A 413 -7.80 -40.80 -23.25
CA GLN A 413 -8.12 -41.05 -24.64
C GLN A 413 -7.51 -42.35 -25.15
N ILE A 414 -6.26 -42.65 -24.74
CA ILE A 414 -5.57 -43.91 -25.05
C ILE A 414 -6.25 -45.09 -24.35
N SER A 415 -6.65 -44.92 -23.10
CA SER A 415 -7.38 -45.94 -22.33
C SER A 415 -8.70 -46.28 -22.97
N ASP A 416 -9.49 -45.26 -23.34
CA ASP A 416 -10.78 -45.42 -24.04
C ASP A 416 -10.63 -46.10 -25.39
N LEU A 417 -9.56 -45.76 -26.12
CA LEU A 417 -9.22 -46.40 -27.37
C LEU A 417 -8.85 -47.87 -27.17
N SER A 418 -7.96 -48.14 -26.18
CA SER A 418 -7.52 -49.50 -25.85
C SER A 418 -8.68 -50.46 -25.53
N ALA A 419 -9.71 -49.95 -24.84
CA ALA A 419 -10.92 -50.72 -24.51
C ALA A 419 -11.76 -51.10 -25.73
N LYS A 420 -11.59 -50.40 -26.84
CA LYS A 420 -12.34 -50.61 -28.10
C LYS A 420 -11.61 -51.52 -29.11
N ILE A 421 -10.33 -51.81 -28.88
CA ILE A 421 -9.48 -52.58 -29.82
C ILE A 421 -9.59 -54.07 -29.52
N ASP A 422 -10.02 -54.84 -30.57
CA ASP A 422 -10.11 -56.30 -30.49
C ASP A 422 -8.72 -57.01 -30.50
N THR A 423 -8.71 -58.29 -30.15
CA THR A 423 -7.48 -59.10 -30.10
C THR A 423 -6.79 -59.28 -31.44
N GLN A 424 -7.45 -59.00 -32.54
CA GLN A 424 -6.93 -59.11 -33.89
C GLN A 424 -5.97 -57.98 -34.30
N HIS A 425 -5.90 -56.87 -33.54
CA HIS A 425 -5.07 -55.70 -33.84
C HIS A 425 -3.87 -55.62 -32.92
N GLU A 426 -2.99 -56.67 -32.95
CA GLU A 426 -1.83 -56.77 -32.05
C GLU A 426 -0.83 -55.62 -32.21
N ASP A 427 -0.62 -55.11 -33.42
CA ASP A 427 0.29 -54.01 -33.68
C ASP A 427 -0.17 -52.70 -33.04
N ILE A 428 -1.47 -52.43 -33.10
CA ILE A 428 -2.07 -51.24 -32.41
C ILE A 428 -1.92 -51.39 -30.88
N LYS A 429 -2.19 -52.59 -30.32
CA LYS A 429 -2.05 -52.86 -28.89
C LYS A 429 -0.59 -52.69 -28.44
N LYS A 430 0.36 -53.16 -29.22
CA LYS A 430 1.80 -52.95 -28.89
C LYS A 430 2.19 -51.50 -28.89
N LEU A 431 1.70 -50.70 -29.86
CA LEU A 431 1.98 -49.26 -29.90
C LEU A 431 1.28 -48.51 -28.75
N ILE A 432 0.02 -48.84 -28.44
CA ILE A 432 -0.67 -48.31 -27.27
C ILE A 432 0.10 -48.63 -25.98
N SER A 433 0.51 -49.87 -25.78
CA SER A 433 1.27 -50.30 -24.59
C SER A 433 2.58 -49.53 -24.47
N LYS A 434 3.29 -49.35 -25.59
CA LYS A 434 4.54 -48.53 -25.62
C LYS A 434 4.23 -47.09 -25.18
N ILE A 435 3.25 -46.43 -25.83
CA ILE A 435 2.88 -45.05 -25.51
C ILE A 435 2.49 -44.89 -24.04
N THR A 436 1.62 -45.77 -23.50
CA THR A 436 1.18 -45.72 -22.11
C THR A 436 2.37 -45.91 -21.14
N THR A 437 3.27 -46.82 -21.43
CA THR A 437 4.47 -47.05 -20.61
C THR A 437 5.38 -45.84 -20.61
N ASP A 438 5.62 -45.25 -21.79
CA ASP A 438 6.49 -44.07 -21.93
C ASP A 438 5.87 -42.84 -21.28
N LEU A 439 4.55 -42.58 -21.45
CA LEU A 439 3.84 -41.46 -20.78
C LEU A 439 3.93 -41.57 -19.27
N LYS A 440 3.64 -42.76 -18.71
CA LYS A 440 3.73 -43.03 -17.27
C LYS A 440 5.13 -42.77 -16.73
N ARG A 441 6.15 -43.26 -17.40
CA ARG A 441 7.56 -43.03 -17.01
C ARG A 441 7.92 -41.55 -17.02
N ILE A 442 7.50 -40.81 -18.05
CA ILE A 442 7.76 -39.37 -18.17
C ILE A 442 7.04 -38.62 -17.02
N GLU A 443 5.76 -38.94 -16.76
CA GLU A 443 5.04 -38.32 -15.65
C GLU A 443 5.71 -38.57 -14.30
N GLU A 444 6.09 -39.84 -14.02
CA GLU A 444 6.76 -40.21 -12.77
C GLU A 444 8.15 -39.57 -12.61
N ASN A 445 8.84 -39.22 -13.68
CA ASN A 445 10.08 -38.46 -13.62
C ASN A 445 9.85 -36.99 -13.38
N LEU A 446 8.82 -36.40 -14.01
CA LEU A 446 8.48 -34.99 -13.86
C LEU A 446 7.83 -34.68 -12.52
N TYR A 447 6.91 -35.54 -12.04
CA TYR A 447 6.08 -35.30 -10.86
C TYR A 447 5.94 -36.56 -9.99
N GLN A 448 5.87 -36.40 -8.67
CA GLN A 448 5.64 -37.50 -7.76
C GLN A 448 4.15 -37.85 -7.71
N THR A 449 3.74 -38.89 -8.42
CA THR A 449 2.36 -39.31 -8.61
C THR A 449 1.77 -40.04 -7.38
N GLN A 450 2.59 -40.47 -6.42
CA GLN A 450 2.18 -41.21 -5.22
C GLN A 450 1.76 -40.29 -4.07
N ASN A 451 1.95 -38.98 -4.19
CA ASN A 451 1.55 -38.03 -3.15
C ASN A 451 0.03 -37.85 -3.13
N GLU A 452 -0.60 -38.13 -2.01
CA GLU A 452 -2.02 -37.90 -1.72
C GLU A 452 -2.20 -36.80 -0.66
N SER A 453 -1.16 -36.53 0.14
CA SER A 453 -1.15 -35.49 1.18
C SER A 453 0.12 -34.66 1.17
N GLY A 454 0.10 -33.49 1.82
CA GLY A 454 1.25 -32.59 1.93
C GLY A 454 2.43 -33.16 2.72
N GLN A 455 2.27 -34.29 3.45
CA GLN A 455 3.34 -34.96 4.20
C GLN A 455 3.95 -36.16 3.48
N ASP A 456 3.36 -36.62 2.38
CA ASP A 456 3.83 -37.81 1.64
C ASP A 456 5.22 -37.64 1.03
N PRO A 457 5.69 -36.41 0.68
CA PRO A 457 7.10 -36.24 0.25
C PRO A 457 8.16 -36.68 1.27
N LEU A 458 7.79 -36.91 2.52
CA LEU A 458 8.67 -37.54 3.51
C LEU A 458 8.90 -39.03 3.23
N ASN A 459 7.95 -39.70 2.55
CA ASN A 459 8.01 -41.14 2.22
C ASN A 459 8.38 -41.36 0.75
N PHE A 460 7.99 -40.46 -0.14
CA PHE A 460 8.20 -40.56 -1.57
C PHE A 460 9.18 -39.48 -2.05
N PRO A 461 10.27 -39.80 -2.76
CA PRO A 461 11.25 -38.81 -3.15
C PRO A 461 10.65 -37.77 -4.11
N ILE A 462 11.04 -36.50 -3.90
CA ILE A 462 10.66 -35.42 -4.78
C ILE A 462 11.17 -35.63 -6.22
N ARG A 463 10.40 -35.17 -7.20
CA ARG A 463 10.72 -35.30 -8.62
C ARG A 463 11.16 -33.96 -9.24
N LEU A 464 11.38 -33.94 -10.55
CA LEU A 464 12.03 -32.83 -11.25
C LEU A 464 11.32 -31.49 -11.08
N ASN A 465 9.99 -31.45 -11.19
CA ASN A 465 9.25 -30.23 -10.98
C ASN A 465 9.39 -29.67 -9.55
N ASN A 466 9.40 -30.56 -8.56
CA ASN A 466 9.60 -30.14 -7.17
C ASN A 466 11.03 -29.63 -6.94
N LYS A 467 12.05 -30.28 -7.53
CA LYS A 467 13.45 -29.84 -7.41
C LYS A 467 13.63 -28.42 -7.94
N VAL A 468 13.12 -28.13 -9.14
CA VAL A 468 13.22 -26.77 -9.72
C VAL A 468 12.37 -25.77 -8.96
N GLY A 469 11.17 -26.14 -8.49
CA GLY A 469 10.32 -25.27 -7.67
C GLY A 469 10.94 -24.96 -6.30
N HIS A 470 11.66 -25.91 -5.69
CA HIS A 470 12.38 -25.70 -4.44
C HIS A 470 13.53 -24.69 -4.61
N LEU A 471 14.22 -24.73 -5.76
CA LEU A 471 15.23 -23.73 -6.10
C LEU A 471 14.62 -22.30 -6.11
N GLY A 472 13.39 -22.16 -6.63
CA GLY A 472 12.63 -20.91 -6.56
C GLY A 472 12.38 -20.45 -5.12
N SER A 473 12.05 -21.37 -4.20
CA SER A 473 11.87 -21.06 -2.79
C SER A 473 13.15 -20.53 -2.15
N ILE A 474 14.28 -21.19 -2.36
CA ILE A 474 15.57 -20.82 -1.75
C ILE A 474 16.06 -19.48 -2.30
N MET A 475 16.08 -19.32 -3.61
CA MET A 475 16.59 -18.10 -4.26
C MET A 475 15.63 -16.92 -4.21
N GLY A 476 14.37 -17.15 -3.87
CA GLY A 476 13.37 -16.10 -3.64
C GLY A 476 13.43 -15.47 -2.23
N VAL A 477 14.25 -16.00 -1.33
CA VAL A 477 14.43 -15.45 0.02
C VAL A 477 15.48 -14.33 -0.02
N GLY A 478 15.10 -13.17 0.54
CA GLY A 478 15.99 -12.00 0.58
C GLY A 478 16.15 -11.34 -0.79
N ASP A 479 17.13 -10.44 -0.88
CA ASP A 479 17.43 -9.62 -2.06
C ASP A 479 18.90 -9.87 -2.49
N ASN A 480 19.22 -11.10 -2.88
CA ASN A 480 20.57 -11.52 -3.21
C ASN A 480 20.63 -12.10 -4.62
N LYS A 481 21.74 -11.87 -5.32
CA LYS A 481 22.00 -12.56 -6.59
C LYS A 481 22.05 -14.08 -6.39
N PRO A 482 21.70 -14.88 -7.40
CA PRO A 482 21.84 -16.34 -7.36
C PRO A 482 23.27 -16.77 -7.08
N THR A 483 23.43 -17.86 -6.32
CA THR A 483 24.76 -18.47 -6.11
C THR A 483 25.16 -19.31 -7.32
N ASP A 484 26.49 -19.54 -7.50
CA ASP A 484 26.99 -20.39 -8.56
C ASP A 484 26.48 -21.86 -8.44
N GLN A 485 26.21 -22.30 -7.20
CA GLN A 485 25.62 -23.62 -6.95
C GLN A 485 24.18 -23.68 -7.46
N ALA A 486 23.38 -22.61 -7.20
CA ALA A 486 22.02 -22.54 -7.69
C ALA A 486 21.94 -22.52 -9.23
N LEU A 487 22.84 -21.79 -9.87
CA LEU A 487 22.93 -21.75 -11.34
C LEU A 487 23.26 -23.14 -11.92
N ARG A 488 24.28 -23.79 -11.38
CA ARG A 488 24.66 -25.15 -11.83
C ARG A 488 23.57 -26.18 -11.61
N PHE A 489 22.93 -26.16 -10.44
CA PHE A 489 21.82 -27.06 -10.13
C PHE A 489 20.62 -26.84 -11.06
N TYR A 490 20.33 -25.57 -11.40
CA TYR A 490 19.31 -25.26 -12.39
C TYR A 490 19.63 -25.85 -13.77
N ASP A 491 20.89 -25.73 -14.22
CA ASP A 491 21.30 -26.25 -15.53
C ASP A 491 21.18 -27.78 -15.57
N GLU A 492 21.57 -28.48 -14.49
CA GLU A 492 21.48 -29.96 -14.38
C GLU A 492 20.00 -30.41 -14.39
N VAL A 493 19.19 -29.91 -13.47
CA VAL A 493 17.77 -30.31 -13.37
C VAL A 493 16.96 -29.82 -14.58
N GLY A 494 17.33 -28.67 -15.13
CA GLY A 494 16.71 -28.11 -16.34
C GLY A 494 16.94 -29.01 -17.55
N ALA A 495 18.17 -29.55 -17.73
CA ALA A 495 18.48 -30.47 -18.80
C ALA A 495 17.72 -31.82 -18.66
N GLU A 496 17.55 -32.33 -17.44
CA GLU A 496 16.74 -33.52 -17.19
C GLU A 496 15.25 -33.29 -17.57
N ILE A 497 14.67 -32.13 -17.19
CA ILE A 497 13.31 -31.76 -17.58
C ILE A 497 13.19 -31.68 -19.12
N ASP A 498 14.13 -31.00 -19.78
CA ASP A 498 14.11 -30.83 -21.23
C ASP A 498 14.20 -32.18 -21.98
N ALA A 499 14.97 -33.12 -21.46
CA ALA A 499 15.05 -34.47 -22.01
C ALA A 499 13.70 -35.23 -21.93
N GLU A 500 13.00 -35.15 -20.79
CA GLU A 500 11.68 -35.77 -20.63
C GLU A 500 10.62 -35.08 -21.53
N LEU A 501 10.65 -33.74 -21.60
CA LEU A 501 9.72 -32.99 -22.47
C LEU A 501 9.96 -33.26 -23.96
N ALA A 502 11.21 -33.44 -24.38
CA ALA A 502 11.54 -33.82 -25.77
C ALA A 502 10.98 -35.21 -26.11
N GLN A 503 11.05 -36.18 -25.17
CA GLN A 503 10.41 -37.48 -25.35
C GLN A 503 8.89 -37.40 -25.44
N LEU A 504 8.26 -36.60 -24.59
CA LEU A 504 6.82 -36.33 -24.64
C LEU A 504 6.44 -35.73 -26.00
N GLU A 505 7.19 -34.75 -26.50
CA GLU A 505 6.92 -34.12 -27.77
C GLU A 505 7.05 -35.14 -28.94
N LYS A 506 8.01 -36.03 -28.87
CA LYS A 506 8.15 -37.15 -29.84
C LYS A 506 6.93 -38.07 -29.81
N ILE A 507 6.43 -38.41 -28.62
CA ILE A 507 5.19 -39.20 -28.51
C ILE A 507 4.02 -38.47 -29.16
N LYS A 508 3.87 -37.17 -28.90
CA LYS A 508 2.79 -36.34 -29.44
C LYS A 508 2.82 -36.22 -30.96
N THR A 509 4.00 -36.07 -31.55
CA THR A 509 4.18 -35.79 -32.99
C THR A 509 4.40 -37.02 -33.85
N GLU A 510 5.02 -38.08 -33.30
CA GLU A 510 5.36 -39.29 -34.05
C GLU A 510 4.47 -40.48 -33.67
N ASP A 511 4.45 -40.89 -32.39
CA ASP A 511 3.78 -42.11 -31.95
C ASP A 511 2.23 -42.00 -32.03
N LEU A 512 1.66 -40.86 -31.58
CA LEU A 512 0.20 -40.61 -31.67
C LEU A 512 -0.26 -40.46 -33.14
N ASP A 513 0.56 -39.83 -33.97
CA ASP A 513 0.27 -39.74 -35.42
C ASP A 513 0.28 -41.10 -36.09
N ALA A 514 1.26 -41.95 -35.75
CA ALA A 514 1.34 -43.33 -36.24
C ALA A 514 0.12 -44.14 -35.76
N LEU A 515 -0.25 -44.01 -34.48
CA LEU A 515 -1.43 -44.67 -33.93
C LEU A 515 -2.72 -44.23 -34.66
N ASN A 516 -2.91 -42.93 -34.85
CA ASN A 516 -4.06 -42.39 -35.57
C ASN A 516 -4.14 -42.91 -37.04
N LYS A 517 -3.00 -43.00 -37.74
CA LYS A 517 -2.95 -43.56 -39.08
C LYS A 517 -3.31 -45.06 -39.09
N MET A 518 -2.85 -45.86 -38.13
CA MET A 518 -3.22 -47.26 -38.01
C MET A 518 -4.71 -47.47 -37.76
N ILE A 519 -5.29 -46.67 -36.86
CA ILE A 519 -6.72 -46.68 -36.55
C ILE A 519 -7.58 -46.36 -37.77
N ASN A 520 -7.23 -45.31 -38.52
CA ASN A 520 -7.90 -44.88 -39.73
C ASN A 520 -7.83 -45.95 -40.84
N ASN A 521 -6.64 -46.53 -41.04
CA ASN A 521 -6.41 -47.58 -42.06
C ASN A 521 -7.22 -48.86 -41.79
N GLN A 522 -7.36 -49.21 -40.53
CA GLN A 522 -8.10 -50.40 -40.09
C GLN A 522 -9.59 -50.14 -39.86
N LYS A 523 -10.07 -48.89 -40.11
CA LYS A 523 -11.48 -48.47 -40.02
C LYS A 523 -12.09 -48.77 -38.63
N ILE A 524 -11.33 -48.67 -37.59
CA ILE A 524 -11.80 -48.89 -36.22
C ILE A 524 -12.82 -47.83 -35.87
N LYS A 525 -14.04 -48.25 -35.51
CA LYS A 525 -15.11 -47.33 -35.16
C LYS A 525 -14.87 -46.67 -33.82
N ALA A 526 -14.94 -45.34 -33.78
CA ALA A 526 -14.82 -44.54 -32.54
C ALA A 526 -15.95 -44.86 -31.54
N ILE A 527 -17.15 -45.25 -32.03
CA ILE A 527 -18.32 -45.61 -31.21
C ILE A 527 -18.76 -47.04 -31.61
N LYS A 528 -18.79 -47.98 -30.64
CA LYS A 528 -19.45 -49.28 -30.80
C LYS A 528 -20.89 -49.15 -30.26
N ILE A 529 -21.90 -49.51 -31.07
CA ILE A 529 -23.25 -49.78 -30.59
C ILE A 529 -23.30 -51.27 -30.31
N ASN A 530 -23.44 -51.62 -29.00
CA ASN A 530 -23.65 -53.00 -28.60
C ASN A 530 -25.08 -53.45 -28.86
#